data_c71fc3595d696449ebbe726f64587cd3
#
_entry.id   c71fc3595d696449ebbe726f64587cd3
#
_cell.length_a   1.000
_cell.length_b   1.000
_cell.length_c   1.000
_cell.angle_alpha   90.00
_cell.angle_beta   90.00
_cell.angle_gamma   90.00
#
_symmetry.space_group_name_H-M   'P 1'
#
loop_
_entity.id
_entity.type
_entity.pdbx_description
1 polymer ?
#
loop_
_entity_poly.entity_id
_entity_poly.type
_entity_poly.pdbx_seq_one_letter_code
_entity_poly.pdbx_strand_id
1 'polypeptide(L)'
;MPGARVGSVIKTIALAAISILLCSSAEALGPKPPCGGESVPPYPDLDHSPAIQVWDRSTLARDWTPPACLGWTAPGFTTLVSTAARFHATGAEALLQRIGDISRLTGIRYWSTTHQSWRTLIVSASALAGPRGSVRPDFPAADLTQGSILYFQQSDSLSGKAAYQLRMVSVSAERLIFETENITGLHYMLMPLFPPHELQAIYFLERESPGAWRYYSLARTGKDASGLAAGHDASAINRAVAFFRYFAGIPTDQEPPAAR
;
A
#
# COMPACT_ATOMS: atom_id res chain seq x y z
N MET A 1 -53.56 53.72 -54.53
CA MET A 1 -53.02 52.44 -54.99
C MET A 1 -51.93 52.04 -54.03
N PRO A 2 -52.13 51.04 -53.23
CA PRO A 2 -51.14 50.58 -52.22
C PRO A 2 -50.35 49.38 -52.75
N GLY A 3 -49.05 49.49 -52.60
CA GLY A 3 -48.10 48.43 -52.90
C GLY A 3 -47.89 47.52 -51.68
N ALA A 4 -48.12 46.23 -51.88
CA ALA A 4 -47.92 45.19 -50.89
C ALA A 4 -46.40 44.88 -50.73
N ARG A 5 -45.91 44.93 -49.48
CA ARG A 5 -44.59 44.42 -49.12
C ARG A 5 -44.73 42.96 -48.68
N VAL A 6 -44.10 42.06 -49.41
CA VAL A 6 -43.93 40.65 -49.02
C VAL A 6 -42.75 40.55 -48.02
N GLY A 7 -43.06 40.21 -46.79
CA GLY A 7 -42.04 39.95 -45.76
C GLY A 7 -41.56 38.49 -45.87
N SER A 8 -40.29 38.32 -46.14
CA SER A 8 -39.56 37.04 -46.12
C SER A 8 -39.25 36.64 -44.67
N VAL A 9 -39.84 35.57 -44.19
CA VAL A 9 -39.55 34.98 -42.87
C VAL A 9 -38.45 33.95 -43.06
N ILE A 10 -37.23 34.33 -42.69
CA ILE A 10 -36.08 33.38 -42.61
C ILE A 10 -36.22 32.63 -41.29
N LYS A 11 -36.56 31.33 -41.39
CA LYS A 11 -36.53 30.42 -40.27
C LYS A 11 -35.08 30.00 -40.01
N THR A 12 -34.48 30.54 -38.94
CA THR A 12 -33.17 30.12 -38.43
C THR A 12 -33.35 28.79 -37.68
N ILE A 13 -32.87 27.71 -38.27
CA ILE A 13 -32.78 26.39 -37.59
C ILE A 13 -31.51 26.40 -36.73
N ALA A 14 -31.69 26.50 -35.41
CA ALA A 14 -30.61 26.32 -34.46
C ALA A 14 -30.29 24.84 -34.33
N LEU A 15 -29.14 24.41 -34.88
CA LEU A 15 -28.59 23.10 -34.62
C LEU A 15 -28.00 23.09 -33.21
N ALA A 16 -28.69 22.46 -32.26
CA ALA A 16 -28.16 22.17 -30.93
C ALA A 16 -27.19 20.99 -31.07
N ALA A 17 -25.89 21.28 -31.05
CA ALA A 17 -24.85 20.25 -30.94
C ALA A 17 -24.91 19.64 -29.53
N ILE A 18 -25.46 18.45 -29.39
CA ILE A 18 -25.40 17.64 -28.19
C ILE A 18 -23.99 17.09 -28.10
N SER A 19 -23.12 17.74 -27.33
CA SER A 19 -21.83 17.20 -26.93
C SER A 19 -22.06 16.05 -25.95
N ILE A 20 -22.05 14.82 -26.46
CA ILE A 20 -22.00 13.62 -25.61
C ILE A 20 -20.60 13.62 -24.98
N LEU A 21 -20.50 14.07 -23.73
CA LEU A 21 -19.34 13.78 -22.90
C LEU A 21 -19.32 12.25 -22.68
N LEU A 22 -18.48 11.58 -23.46
CA LEU A 22 -18.05 10.22 -23.15
C LEU A 22 -17.21 10.32 -21.86
N CYS A 23 -17.85 10.21 -20.69
CA CYS A 23 -17.17 9.80 -19.48
C CYS A 23 -16.62 8.39 -19.76
N SER A 24 -15.39 8.32 -20.25
CA SER A 24 -14.59 7.10 -20.15
C SER A 24 -14.41 6.87 -18.66
N SER A 25 -15.28 6.05 -18.05
CA SER A 25 -14.95 5.37 -16.81
C SER A 25 -13.67 4.60 -17.11
N ALA A 26 -12.54 5.13 -16.66
CA ALA A 26 -11.30 4.37 -16.59
C ALA A 26 -11.65 3.16 -15.71
N GLU A 27 -11.88 2.01 -16.32
CA GLU A 27 -11.94 0.75 -15.61
C GLU A 27 -10.66 0.71 -14.78
N ALA A 28 -10.81 0.66 -13.48
CA ALA A 28 -9.67 0.61 -12.57
C ALA A 28 -9.00 -0.74 -12.78
N LEU A 29 -8.11 -0.79 -13.78
CA LEU A 29 -7.20 -1.90 -13.98
C LEU A 29 -6.54 -2.15 -12.63
N GLY A 30 -6.63 -3.36 -12.08
CA GLY A 30 -6.12 -3.71 -10.76
C GLY A 30 -4.66 -3.35 -10.50
N PRO A 31 -4.13 -3.67 -9.32
CA PRO A 31 -2.74 -3.38 -8.97
C PRO A 31 -1.74 -3.86 -10.03
N LYS A 32 -0.74 -3.04 -10.31
CA LYS A 32 0.34 -3.33 -11.27
C LYS A 32 1.68 -3.41 -10.53
N PRO A 33 1.98 -4.50 -9.81
CA PRO A 33 3.26 -4.65 -9.14
C PRO A 33 4.41 -4.76 -10.17
N PRO A 34 5.63 -4.31 -9.83
CA PRO A 34 6.78 -4.36 -10.74
C PRO A 34 7.38 -5.78 -10.79
N CYS A 35 6.64 -6.71 -11.37
CA CYS A 35 7.01 -8.13 -11.48
C CYS A 35 7.91 -8.46 -12.67
N GLY A 36 8.47 -7.45 -13.35
CA GLY A 36 9.29 -7.63 -14.54
C GLY A 36 8.51 -7.65 -15.86
N GLY A 37 7.22 -7.25 -15.85
CA GLY A 37 6.39 -7.09 -17.04
C GLY A 37 6.41 -5.66 -17.58
N GLU A 38 5.68 -5.43 -18.70
CA GLU A 38 5.59 -4.12 -19.37
C GLU A 38 4.88 -3.03 -18.54
N SER A 39 4.08 -3.41 -17.54
CA SER A 39 3.34 -2.44 -16.74
C SER A 39 4.19 -1.90 -15.59
N VAL A 40 4.50 -0.63 -15.66
CA VAL A 40 5.21 0.10 -14.59
C VAL A 40 4.18 0.81 -13.71
N PRO A 41 4.29 0.70 -12.37
CA PRO A 41 3.48 1.51 -11.47
C PRO A 41 3.65 3.01 -11.74
N PRO A 42 2.63 3.84 -11.50
CA PRO A 42 2.72 5.28 -11.69
C PRO A 42 3.58 5.90 -10.56
N TYR A 43 4.89 5.82 -10.70
CA TYR A 43 5.81 6.43 -9.73
C TYR A 43 5.80 7.96 -9.87
N PRO A 44 5.40 8.72 -8.83
CA PRO A 44 5.56 10.17 -8.81
C PRO A 44 7.05 10.55 -8.85
N ASP A 45 7.34 11.81 -9.17
CA ASP A 45 8.70 12.31 -9.15
C ASP A 45 9.31 12.23 -7.73
N LEU A 46 10.65 12.27 -7.68
CA LEU A 46 11.40 12.27 -6.43
C LEU A 46 10.94 13.44 -5.55
N ASP A 47 10.85 13.23 -4.26
CA ASP A 47 10.37 14.21 -3.25
C ASP A 47 8.88 14.59 -3.35
N HIS A 48 8.11 13.95 -4.22
CA HIS A 48 6.67 14.10 -4.26
C HIS A 48 5.96 13.10 -3.33
N SER A 49 4.73 13.42 -2.99
CA SER A 49 3.87 12.50 -2.22
C SER A 49 3.68 11.17 -2.96
N PRO A 50 3.59 10.05 -2.26
CA PRO A 50 3.38 8.75 -2.90
C PRO A 50 2.03 8.70 -3.64
N ALA A 51 2.01 8.04 -4.79
CA ALA A 51 0.79 7.67 -5.47
C ALA A 51 0.18 6.45 -4.77
N ILE A 52 -1.11 6.56 -4.39
CA ILE A 52 -1.83 5.52 -3.65
C ILE A 52 -3.08 5.16 -4.41
N GLN A 53 -3.35 3.86 -4.50
CA GLN A 53 -4.58 3.34 -5.07
C GLN A 53 -5.17 2.30 -4.13
N VAL A 54 -6.49 2.30 -4.01
CA VAL A 54 -7.25 1.37 -3.19
C VAL A 54 -8.26 0.65 -4.06
N TRP A 55 -8.35 -0.64 -3.88
CA TRP A 55 -9.36 -1.49 -4.52
C TRP A 55 -10.07 -2.32 -3.48
N ASP A 56 -11.35 -2.42 -3.66
CA ASP A 56 -12.20 -3.43 -3.05
C ASP A 56 -12.75 -4.37 -4.13
N ARG A 57 -13.66 -5.28 -3.74
CA ARG A 57 -14.27 -6.22 -4.70
C ARG A 57 -15.15 -5.54 -5.76
N SER A 58 -15.60 -4.31 -5.51
CA SER A 58 -16.48 -3.58 -6.43
C SER A 58 -15.69 -2.76 -7.45
N THR A 59 -14.49 -2.33 -7.09
CA THR A 59 -13.64 -1.45 -7.89
C THR A 59 -12.58 -2.19 -8.68
N LEU A 60 -12.23 -3.42 -8.28
CA LEU A 60 -11.28 -4.25 -8.99
C LEU A 60 -11.91 -4.91 -10.22
N ALA A 61 -11.15 -5.02 -11.32
CA ALA A 61 -11.58 -5.77 -12.50
C ALA A 61 -11.90 -7.23 -12.12
N ARG A 62 -13.02 -7.76 -12.63
CA ARG A 62 -13.53 -9.10 -12.26
C ARG A 62 -12.59 -10.25 -12.61
N ASP A 63 -11.78 -10.07 -13.63
CA ASP A 63 -10.79 -11.01 -14.15
C ASP A 63 -9.39 -10.79 -13.59
N TRP A 64 -9.22 -9.80 -12.70
CA TRP A 64 -7.92 -9.57 -12.08
C TRP A 64 -7.54 -10.76 -11.19
N THR A 65 -6.35 -11.29 -11.44
CA THR A 65 -5.73 -12.31 -10.60
C THR A 65 -4.39 -11.81 -10.06
N PRO A 66 -4.03 -12.15 -8.83
CA PRO A 66 -2.73 -11.79 -8.30
C PRO A 66 -1.61 -12.31 -9.20
N PRO A 67 -0.71 -11.45 -9.69
CA PRO A 67 0.47 -11.92 -10.42
C PRO A 67 1.29 -12.92 -9.60
N ALA A 68 1.86 -13.92 -10.26
CA ALA A 68 2.61 -15.00 -9.60
C ALA A 68 3.77 -14.49 -8.72
N CYS A 69 4.34 -13.33 -9.07
CA CYS A 69 5.44 -12.71 -8.32
C CYS A 69 5.04 -12.24 -6.91
N LEU A 70 3.74 -12.12 -6.62
CA LEU A 70 3.26 -11.78 -5.28
C LEU A 70 3.31 -12.98 -4.33
N GLY A 71 3.41 -14.20 -4.84
CA GLY A 71 3.43 -15.41 -4.02
C GLY A 71 2.12 -15.69 -3.25
N TRP A 72 1.07 -14.93 -3.49
CA TRP A 72 -0.20 -15.10 -2.79
C TRP A 72 -0.95 -16.33 -3.29
N THR A 73 -1.27 -17.22 -2.37
CA THR A 73 -1.98 -18.48 -2.67
C THR A 73 -3.50 -18.34 -2.53
N ALA A 74 -3.99 -17.35 -1.76
CA ALA A 74 -5.40 -17.12 -1.54
C ALA A 74 -5.87 -15.89 -2.34
N PRO A 75 -6.79 -16.05 -3.31
CA PRO A 75 -7.24 -14.96 -4.17
C PRO A 75 -8.22 -13.99 -3.48
N GLY A 76 -8.81 -14.41 -2.34
CA GLY A 76 -9.82 -13.61 -1.64
C GLY A 76 -9.24 -12.42 -0.89
N PHE A 77 -9.86 -11.25 -1.00
CA PHE A 77 -9.51 -10.04 -0.27
C PHE A 77 -10.75 -9.20 0.00
N THR A 78 -10.67 -8.29 0.95
CA THR A 78 -11.63 -7.20 1.18
C THR A 78 -11.08 -5.89 0.65
N THR A 79 -9.79 -5.64 0.85
CA THR A 79 -9.13 -4.40 0.43
C THR A 79 -7.72 -4.68 -0.06
N LEU A 80 -7.34 -4.03 -1.14
CA LEU A 80 -5.96 -3.93 -1.63
C LEU A 80 -5.55 -2.47 -1.60
N VAL A 81 -4.35 -2.18 -1.13
CA VAL A 81 -3.76 -0.84 -1.15
C VAL A 81 -2.40 -0.90 -1.78
N SER A 82 -2.19 -0.20 -2.89
CA SER A 82 -0.87 0.00 -3.44
C SER A 82 -0.32 1.37 -3.09
N THR A 83 0.97 1.44 -2.90
CA THR A 83 1.72 2.69 -2.71
C THR A 83 2.92 2.67 -3.63
N ALA A 84 3.06 3.68 -4.49
CA ALA A 84 4.20 3.84 -5.38
C ALA A 84 4.88 5.19 -5.11
N ALA A 85 6.20 5.20 -4.99
CA ALA A 85 6.96 6.41 -4.70
C ALA A 85 8.40 6.31 -5.19
N ARG A 86 9.08 7.47 -5.29
CA ARG A 86 10.53 7.59 -5.36
C ARG A 86 11.05 8.18 -4.06
N PHE A 87 12.24 7.78 -3.65
CA PHE A 87 12.85 8.26 -2.41
C PHE A 87 14.37 8.17 -2.48
N HIS A 88 15.05 8.89 -1.59
CA HIS A 88 16.49 8.85 -1.46
C HIS A 88 16.96 7.70 -0.56
N ALA A 89 17.92 6.91 -1.03
CA ALA A 89 18.63 5.95 -0.20
C ALA A 89 20.07 5.78 -0.67
N THR A 90 20.98 5.54 0.27
CA THR A 90 22.40 5.40 0.00
C THR A 90 22.77 4.08 -0.66
N GLY A 91 21.95 3.03 -0.52
CA GLY A 91 22.15 1.73 -1.13
C GLY A 91 21.35 0.62 -0.47
N ALA A 92 21.44 -0.58 -1.06
CA ALA A 92 20.71 -1.75 -0.59
C ALA A 92 21.06 -2.14 0.85
N GLU A 93 22.32 -1.99 1.27
CA GLU A 93 22.74 -2.34 2.64
C GLU A 93 22.02 -1.49 3.70
N ALA A 94 21.92 -0.17 3.49
CA ALA A 94 21.19 0.71 4.40
C ALA A 94 19.68 0.38 4.45
N LEU A 95 19.11 -0.07 3.33
CA LEU A 95 17.72 -0.52 3.28
C LEU A 95 17.55 -1.88 3.96
N LEU A 96 18.47 -2.83 3.77
CA LEU A 96 18.48 -4.11 4.49
C LEU A 96 18.59 -3.88 6.00
N GLN A 97 19.47 -3.01 6.44
CA GLN A 97 19.57 -2.66 7.85
C GLN A 97 18.21 -2.14 8.38
N ARG A 98 17.54 -1.28 7.63
CA ARG A 98 16.23 -0.72 8.02
C ARG A 98 15.12 -1.77 8.02
N ILE A 99 15.16 -2.72 7.09
CA ILE A 99 14.23 -3.87 7.07
C ILE A 99 14.46 -4.76 8.31
N GLY A 100 15.72 -4.97 8.69
CA GLY A 100 16.11 -5.79 9.83
C GLY A 100 15.91 -5.15 11.20
N ASP A 101 15.88 -3.81 11.28
CA ASP A 101 15.71 -3.03 12.51
C ASP A 101 14.25 -3.08 13.00
N ILE A 102 13.76 -4.26 13.34
CA ILE A 102 12.36 -4.50 13.73
C ILE A 102 11.97 -3.64 14.94
N SER A 103 12.85 -3.48 15.92
CA SER A 103 12.56 -2.66 17.10
C SER A 103 12.27 -1.20 16.77
N ARG A 104 12.81 -0.67 15.67
CA ARG A 104 12.57 0.68 15.18
C ARG A 104 11.19 0.89 14.54
N LEU A 105 10.42 -0.16 14.28
CA LEU A 105 9.01 -0.03 13.95
C LEU A 105 8.21 0.57 15.10
N THR A 106 8.69 0.42 16.33
CA THR A 106 8.10 1.03 17.53
C THR A 106 8.07 2.55 17.39
N GLY A 107 6.90 3.14 17.60
CA GLY A 107 6.72 4.58 17.51
C GLY A 107 6.35 5.10 16.12
N ILE A 108 6.25 4.27 15.08
CA ILE A 108 5.68 4.67 13.80
C ILE A 108 4.32 5.30 14.03
N ARG A 109 4.10 6.47 13.44
CA ARG A 109 2.85 7.23 13.56
C ARG A 109 2.08 7.26 12.26
N TYR A 110 0.77 7.36 12.35
CA TYR A 110 -0.15 7.52 11.23
C TYR A 110 -1.23 8.53 11.57
N TRP A 111 -1.84 9.12 10.57
CA TRP A 111 -3.00 9.97 10.77
C TRP A 111 -4.26 9.12 10.98
N SER A 112 -4.88 9.27 12.14
CA SER A 112 -6.16 8.63 12.44
C SER A 112 -7.31 9.52 11.95
N THR A 113 -8.04 9.08 10.94
CA THR A 113 -9.20 9.81 10.42
C THR A 113 -10.34 9.89 11.42
N THR A 114 -10.50 8.87 12.27
CA THR A 114 -11.50 8.85 13.34
C THR A 114 -11.19 9.88 14.42
N HIS A 115 -9.90 10.04 14.79
CA HIS A 115 -9.50 10.95 15.86
C HIS A 115 -8.98 12.30 15.36
N GLN A 116 -8.87 12.49 14.03
CA GLN A 116 -8.34 13.69 13.38
C GLN A 116 -7.00 14.15 14.00
N SER A 117 -6.11 13.19 14.22
CA SER A 117 -4.82 13.43 14.88
C SER A 117 -3.78 12.36 14.55
N TRP A 118 -2.51 12.72 14.64
CA TRP A 118 -1.40 11.78 14.56
C TRP A 118 -1.38 10.87 15.78
N ARG A 119 -1.42 9.56 15.55
CA ARG A 119 -1.41 8.52 16.57
C ARG A 119 -0.29 7.52 16.33
N THR A 120 0.18 6.90 17.40
CA THR A 120 1.11 5.78 17.30
C THR A 120 0.41 4.61 16.60
N LEU A 121 0.98 4.12 15.50
CA LEU A 121 0.53 2.92 14.81
C LEU A 121 1.09 1.67 15.51
N ILE A 122 2.41 1.60 15.67
CA ILE A 122 3.10 0.47 16.27
C ILE A 122 3.56 0.86 17.68
N VAL A 123 2.99 0.25 18.68
CA VAL A 123 3.28 0.52 20.10
C VAL A 123 4.54 -0.21 20.57
N SER A 124 4.76 -1.41 20.05
CA SER A 124 5.98 -2.19 20.29
C SER A 124 6.25 -3.14 19.14
N ALA A 125 7.52 -3.39 18.86
CA ALA A 125 7.95 -4.39 17.88
C ALA A 125 9.25 -5.05 18.37
N SER A 126 9.43 -6.34 18.04
CA SER A 126 10.63 -7.11 18.41
C SER A 126 10.83 -8.28 17.46
N ALA A 127 12.07 -8.56 17.11
CA ALA A 127 12.44 -9.77 16.40
C ALA A 127 12.23 -11.02 17.28
N LEU A 128 11.92 -12.15 16.65
CA LEU A 128 11.70 -13.45 17.31
C LEU A 128 12.68 -14.50 16.78
N ALA A 129 13.08 -15.42 17.64
CA ALA A 129 13.93 -16.56 17.28
C ALA A 129 13.21 -17.61 16.42
N GLY A 130 11.87 -17.50 16.27
CA GLY A 130 11.03 -18.40 15.49
C GLY A 130 9.56 -17.98 15.59
N PRO A 131 8.61 -18.70 14.96
CA PRO A 131 7.20 -18.30 14.89
C PRO A 131 6.52 -18.21 16.27
N ARG A 132 7.03 -18.94 17.25
CA ARG A 132 6.62 -18.89 18.67
C ARG A 132 7.83 -18.73 19.59
N GLY A 133 8.95 -18.24 19.04
CA GLY A 133 10.22 -18.14 19.74
C GLY A 133 10.26 -16.98 20.73
N SER A 134 11.33 -16.95 21.53
CA SER A 134 11.65 -15.84 22.40
C SER A 134 12.05 -14.59 21.58
N VAL A 135 11.94 -13.43 22.23
CA VAL A 135 12.48 -12.19 21.68
C VAL A 135 14.00 -12.32 21.50
N ARG A 136 14.49 -11.83 20.39
CA ARG A 136 15.93 -11.75 20.06
C ARG A 136 16.31 -10.33 19.67
N PRO A 137 17.61 -10.00 19.56
CA PRO A 137 18.07 -8.78 18.90
C PRO A 137 17.54 -8.68 17.47
N ASP A 138 17.47 -7.47 16.95
CA ASP A 138 17.09 -7.20 15.55
C ASP A 138 17.93 -8.02 14.57
N PHE A 139 17.45 -8.17 13.35
CA PHE A 139 18.11 -8.96 12.32
C PHE A 139 19.26 -8.16 11.68
N PRO A 140 20.50 -8.62 11.78
CA PRO A 140 21.57 -8.03 11.00
C PRO A 140 21.34 -8.26 9.51
N ALA A 141 21.88 -7.41 8.65
CA ALA A 141 21.75 -7.55 7.18
C ALA A 141 22.16 -8.94 6.66
N ALA A 142 23.07 -9.63 7.36
CA ALA A 142 23.49 -10.98 7.03
C ALA A 142 22.39 -12.05 7.17
N ASP A 143 21.38 -11.81 8.01
CA ASP A 143 20.22 -12.71 8.16
C ASP A 143 19.19 -12.50 7.01
N LEU A 144 19.22 -11.35 6.33
CA LEU A 144 18.27 -10.94 5.30
C LEU A 144 18.75 -11.39 3.91
N THR A 145 18.92 -12.68 3.73
CA THR A 145 19.35 -13.28 2.46
C THR A 145 18.14 -13.75 1.64
N GLN A 146 18.30 -13.86 0.32
CA GLN A 146 17.22 -14.36 -0.53
C GLN A 146 16.72 -15.73 -0.07
N GLY A 147 15.41 -15.87 0.10
CA GLY A 147 14.75 -17.06 0.59
C GLY A 147 14.69 -17.16 2.12
N SER A 148 15.34 -16.28 2.88
CA SER A 148 15.26 -16.31 4.34
C SER A 148 13.84 -16.03 4.83
N ILE A 149 13.44 -16.72 5.90
CA ILE A 149 12.18 -16.55 6.61
C ILE A 149 12.50 -16.18 8.05
N LEU A 150 12.07 -15.00 8.44
CA LEU A 150 12.32 -14.40 9.74
C LEU A 150 10.99 -14.11 10.43
N TYR A 151 10.99 -14.05 11.74
CA TYR A 151 9.78 -13.85 12.52
C TYR A 151 9.92 -12.64 13.44
N PHE A 152 8.86 -11.87 13.55
CA PHE A 152 8.79 -10.75 14.48
C PHE A 152 7.40 -10.64 15.09
N GLN A 153 7.28 -9.91 16.17
CA GLN A 153 6.01 -9.53 16.76
C GLN A 153 5.89 -8.03 16.78
N GLN A 154 4.67 -7.56 16.64
CA GLN A 154 4.34 -6.15 16.88
C GLN A 154 3.00 -6.02 17.59
N SER A 155 2.83 -4.92 18.31
CA SER A 155 1.54 -4.49 18.87
C SER A 155 1.10 -3.23 18.15
N ASP A 156 -0.05 -3.29 17.52
CA ASP A 156 -0.75 -2.12 17.00
C ASP A 156 -1.55 -1.46 18.13
N SER A 157 -1.79 -0.16 18.03
CA SER A 157 -2.55 0.61 19.01
C SER A 157 -4.01 0.16 19.15
N LEU A 158 -4.54 -0.60 18.21
CA LEU A 158 -5.93 -1.08 18.20
C LEU A 158 -6.03 -2.58 18.42
N SER A 159 -5.15 -3.38 17.79
CA SER A 159 -5.33 -4.82 17.67
C SER A 159 -4.44 -5.68 18.57
N GLY A 160 -3.70 -5.04 19.50
CA GLY A 160 -2.82 -5.76 20.42
C GLY A 160 -1.63 -6.43 19.73
N LYS A 161 -1.07 -7.48 20.37
CA LYS A 161 0.14 -8.15 19.93
C LYS A 161 -0.17 -9.26 18.93
N ALA A 162 0.54 -9.27 17.80
CA ALA A 162 0.52 -10.35 16.82
C ALA A 162 1.94 -10.69 16.34
N ALA A 163 2.14 -11.95 15.96
CA ALA A 163 3.36 -12.40 15.31
C ALA A 163 3.21 -12.38 13.79
N TYR A 164 4.31 -12.04 13.14
CA TYR A 164 4.42 -11.92 11.70
C TYR A 164 5.61 -12.74 11.19
N GLN A 165 5.49 -13.19 9.96
CA GLN A 165 6.59 -13.69 9.15
C GLN A 165 7.08 -12.59 8.23
N LEU A 166 8.39 -12.47 8.07
CA LEU A 166 9.06 -11.68 7.05
C LEU A 166 9.81 -12.65 6.14
N ARG A 167 9.56 -12.63 4.85
CA ARG A 167 10.23 -13.46 3.85
C ARG A 167 10.97 -12.58 2.86
N MET A 168 12.27 -12.80 2.70
CA MET A 168 13.07 -12.14 1.66
C MET A 168 12.91 -12.88 0.34
N VAL A 169 12.29 -12.24 -0.65
CA VAL A 169 12.01 -12.84 -1.97
C VAL A 169 13.19 -12.63 -2.90
N SER A 170 13.78 -11.45 -2.89
CA SER A 170 14.94 -11.11 -3.72
C SER A 170 15.85 -10.14 -2.96
N VAL A 171 17.15 -10.39 -3.02
CA VAL A 171 18.16 -9.53 -2.40
C VAL A 171 19.33 -9.33 -3.36
N SER A 172 19.53 -8.09 -3.80
CA SER A 172 20.67 -7.68 -4.62
C SER A 172 21.02 -6.21 -4.36
N ALA A 173 22.11 -5.72 -4.93
CA ALA A 173 22.50 -4.32 -4.81
C ALA A 173 21.49 -3.35 -5.47
N GLU A 174 20.69 -3.84 -6.43
CA GLU A 174 19.77 -3.04 -7.23
C GLU A 174 18.29 -3.30 -6.86
N ARG A 175 18.02 -4.39 -6.11
CA ARG A 175 16.64 -4.81 -5.88
C ARG A 175 16.49 -5.57 -4.57
N LEU A 176 15.54 -5.13 -3.75
CA LEU A 176 15.10 -5.83 -2.54
C LEU A 176 13.60 -6.06 -2.65
N ILE A 177 13.19 -7.33 -2.52
CA ILE A 177 11.77 -7.69 -2.45
C ILE A 177 11.58 -8.51 -1.20
N PHE A 178 10.61 -8.11 -0.38
CA PHE A 178 10.26 -8.85 0.82
C PHE A 178 8.76 -8.81 1.08
N GLU A 179 8.30 -9.77 1.83
CA GLU A 179 6.90 -9.91 2.22
C GLU A 179 6.76 -9.93 3.73
N THR A 180 5.61 -9.48 4.20
CA THR A 180 5.19 -9.66 5.59
C THR A 180 3.80 -10.24 5.64
N GLU A 181 3.56 -11.14 6.60
CA GLU A 181 2.27 -11.80 6.78
C GLU A 181 2.03 -12.05 8.27
N ASN A 182 0.82 -11.79 8.76
CA ASN A 182 0.48 -12.16 10.13
C ASN A 182 0.31 -13.68 10.25
N ILE A 183 1.04 -14.30 11.17
CA ILE A 183 0.95 -15.75 11.44
C ILE A 183 0.12 -16.07 12.68
N THR A 184 -0.30 -15.04 13.42
CA THR A 184 -1.27 -15.16 14.51
C THR A 184 -2.43 -14.20 14.28
N GLY A 185 -3.57 -14.51 14.88
CA GLY A 185 -4.74 -13.63 14.80
C GLY A 185 -4.51 -12.29 15.51
N LEU A 186 -5.12 -11.24 14.98
CA LEU A 186 -5.22 -9.94 15.61
C LEU A 186 -6.62 -9.78 16.19
N HIS A 187 -6.69 -9.21 17.40
CA HIS A 187 -7.94 -9.06 18.14
C HIS A 187 -8.08 -7.63 18.66
N TYR A 188 -9.30 -7.12 18.63
CA TYR A 188 -9.67 -5.94 19.39
C TYR A 188 -10.46 -6.38 20.63
N MET A 189 -9.85 -6.24 21.78
CA MET A 189 -10.35 -6.87 23.02
C MET A 189 -10.52 -8.39 22.83
N LEU A 190 -11.75 -8.91 22.86
CA LEU A 190 -12.07 -10.33 22.65
C LEU A 190 -12.58 -10.64 21.22
N MET A 191 -12.72 -9.62 20.36
CA MET A 191 -13.24 -9.80 19.01
C MET A 191 -12.10 -10.04 18.04
N PRO A 192 -12.14 -11.11 17.25
CA PRO A 192 -11.17 -11.32 16.19
C PRO A 192 -11.35 -10.27 15.08
N LEU A 193 -10.26 -9.55 14.74
CA LEU A 193 -10.24 -8.61 13.64
C LEU A 193 -9.72 -9.27 12.36
N PHE A 194 -8.59 -9.93 12.47
CA PHE A 194 -7.92 -10.62 11.35
C PHE A 194 -7.48 -12.00 11.81
N PRO A 195 -7.99 -13.07 11.21
CA PRO A 195 -7.40 -14.40 11.32
C PRO A 195 -5.92 -14.43 10.88
N PRO A 196 -5.14 -15.48 11.19
CA PRO A 196 -3.84 -15.69 10.58
C PRO A 196 -3.91 -15.65 9.05
N HIS A 197 -2.89 -15.10 8.40
CA HIS A 197 -2.73 -14.99 6.94
C HIS A 197 -3.70 -14.02 6.24
N GLU A 198 -4.43 -13.19 7.00
CA GLU A 198 -5.38 -12.21 6.45
C GLU A 198 -4.79 -10.81 6.29
N LEU A 199 -3.60 -10.55 6.81
CA LEU A 199 -2.83 -9.33 6.56
C LEU A 199 -1.52 -9.69 5.87
N GLN A 200 -1.41 -9.35 4.61
CA GLN A 200 -0.23 -9.58 3.80
C GLN A 200 0.22 -8.29 3.14
N ALA A 201 1.52 -8.09 3.05
CA ALA A 201 2.09 -7.00 2.29
C ALA A 201 3.36 -7.46 1.58
N ILE A 202 3.54 -7.03 0.34
CA ILE A 202 4.79 -7.20 -0.40
C ILE A 202 5.36 -5.83 -0.73
N TYR A 203 6.69 -5.74 -0.66
CA TYR A 203 7.45 -4.52 -0.86
C TYR A 203 8.51 -4.75 -1.93
N PHE A 204 8.59 -3.83 -2.87
CA PHE A 204 9.60 -3.77 -3.92
C PHE A 204 10.39 -2.48 -3.72
N LEU A 205 11.67 -2.59 -3.47
CA LEU A 205 12.61 -1.50 -3.43
C LEU A 205 13.60 -1.71 -4.58
N GLU A 206 13.59 -0.81 -5.56
CA GLU A 206 14.39 -0.96 -6.78
C GLU A 206 15.21 0.31 -7.01
N ARG A 207 16.51 0.14 -7.22
CA ARG A 207 17.40 1.24 -7.53
C ARG A 207 17.10 1.77 -8.93
N GLU A 208 16.83 3.06 -9.05
CA GLU A 208 16.58 3.72 -10.32
C GLU A 208 17.83 4.41 -10.84
N SER A 209 18.59 5.03 -9.94
CA SER A 209 19.85 5.68 -10.21
C SER A 209 20.70 5.80 -8.93
N PRO A 210 21.96 6.27 -8.98
CA PRO A 210 22.72 6.53 -7.77
C PRO A 210 21.97 7.47 -6.82
N GLY A 211 21.67 6.99 -5.61
CA GLY A 211 20.96 7.75 -4.58
C GLY A 211 19.43 7.80 -4.72
N ALA A 212 18.84 7.34 -5.82
CA ALA A 212 17.39 7.31 -6.02
C ALA A 212 16.85 5.88 -6.14
N TRP A 213 15.78 5.61 -5.39
CA TRP A 213 15.13 4.32 -5.33
C TRP A 213 13.62 4.46 -5.59
N ARG A 214 13.04 3.46 -6.23
CA ARG A 214 11.60 3.28 -6.35
C ARG A 214 11.11 2.39 -5.22
N TYR A 215 10.00 2.79 -4.63
CA TYR A 215 9.25 2.01 -3.65
C TYR A 215 7.90 1.63 -4.25
N TYR A 216 7.57 0.38 -4.22
CA TYR A 216 6.22 -0.10 -4.44
C TYR A 216 5.83 -1.04 -3.32
N SER A 217 4.65 -0.87 -2.77
CA SER A 217 4.06 -1.87 -1.89
C SER A 217 2.64 -2.20 -2.32
N LEU A 218 2.25 -3.43 -2.06
CA LEU A 218 0.87 -3.88 -2.18
C LEU A 218 0.49 -4.59 -0.90
N ALA A 219 -0.44 -3.99 -0.16
CA ALA A 219 -1.00 -4.54 1.06
C ALA A 219 -2.37 -5.16 0.77
N ARG A 220 -2.61 -6.34 1.33
CA ARG A 220 -3.85 -7.10 1.20
C ARG A 220 -4.47 -7.32 2.57
N THR A 221 -5.73 -6.95 2.69
CA THR A 221 -6.62 -7.45 3.74
C THR A 221 -7.42 -8.60 3.17
N GLY A 222 -7.34 -9.78 3.74
CA GLY A 222 -7.99 -10.99 3.25
C GLY A 222 -9.52 -10.97 3.41
N LYS A 223 -10.17 -11.98 2.84
CA LYS A 223 -11.63 -12.07 2.76
C LYS A 223 -12.32 -12.33 4.11
N ASP A 224 -11.59 -12.92 5.06
CA ASP A 224 -12.11 -13.34 6.36
C ASP A 224 -11.80 -12.29 7.47
N ALA A 225 -11.35 -11.10 7.06
CA ALA A 225 -11.26 -9.95 7.95
C ALA A 225 -12.64 -9.54 8.46
N SER A 226 -12.72 -9.13 9.73
CA SER A 226 -13.99 -8.68 10.31
C SER A 226 -14.51 -7.42 9.63
N GLY A 227 -15.85 -7.25 9.61
CA GLY A 227 -16.49 -6.04 9.08
C GLY A 227 -16.08 -4.76 9.82
N LEU A 228 -15.58 -4.86 11.05
CA LEU A 228 -15.02 -3.71 11.80
C LEU A 228 -13.67 -3.25 11.24
N ALA A 229 -12.95 -4.14 10.55
CA ALA A 229 -11.67 -3.83 9.93
C ALA A 229 -11.82 -3.44 8.45
N ALA A 230 -12.93 -3.80 7.81
CA ALA A 230 -13.26 -3.48 6.43
C ALA A 230 -13.87 -2.07 6.31
N GLY A 231 -13.71 -1.42 5.16
CA GLY A 231 -14.36 -0.14 4.85
C GLY A 231 -13.70 1.11 5.42
N HIS A 232 -12.45 1.02 5.87
CA HIS A 232 -11.68 2.16 6.39
C HIS A 232 -10.52 2.53 5.45
N ASP A 233 -10.83 2.83 4.19
CA ASP A 233 -9.82 3.09 3.15
C ASP A 233 -8.83 4.18 3.54
N ALA A 234 -9.31 5.30 4.08
CA ALA A 234 -8.44 6.38 4.53
C ALA A 234 -7.47 5.95 5.64
N SER A 235 -7.89 5.07 6.55
CA SER A 235 -7.02 4.49 7.57
C SER A 235 -5.99 3.55 6.94
N ALA A 236 -6.39 2.72 5.98
CA ALA A 236 -5.50 1.82 5.26
C ALA A 236 -4.45 2.61 4.45
N ILE A 237 -4.84 3.68 3.78
CA ILE A 237 -3.96 4.62 3.08
C ILE A 237 -2.92 5.20 4.04
N ASN A 238 -3.36 5.78 5.15
CA ASN A 238 -2.45 6.43 6.10
C ASN A 238 -1.47 5.45 6.75
N ARG A 239 -1.88 4.20 6.97
CA ARG A 239 -1.01 3.11 7.45
C ARG A 239 0.03 2.72 6.39
N ALA A 240 -0.37 2.55 5.14
CA ALA A 240 0.53 2.22 4.04
C ALA A 240 1.59 3.32 3.83
N VAL A 241 1.19 4.60 3.90
CA VAL A 241 2.10 5.74 3.81
C VAL A 241 3.04 5.83 5.01
N ALA A 242 2.59 5.47 6.22
CA ALA A 242 3.47 5.43 7.39
C ALA A 242 4.62 4.43 7.20
N PHE A 243 4.35 3.24 6.63
CA PHE A 243 5.41 2.28 6.29
C PHE A 243 6.31 2.79 5.16
N PHE A 244 5.76 3.39 4.10
CA PHE A 244 6.59 4.04 3.08
C PHE A 244 7.55 5.05 3.70
N ARG A 245 7.05 5.96 4.52
CA ARG A 245 7.86 6.97 5.19
C ARG A 245 8.94 6.37 6.08
N TYR A 246 8.62 5.30 6.79
CA TYR A 246 9.59 4.56 7.58
C TYR A 246 10.74 4.03 6.69
N PHE A 247 10.42 3.33 5.60
CA PHE A 247 11.44 2.79 4.68
C PHE A 247 12.20 3.89 3.94
N ALA A 248 11.56 5.00 3.63
CA ALA A 248 12.21 6.17 3.03
C ALA A 248 13.08 6.95 4.02
N GLY A 249 12.94 6.71 5.34
CA GLY A 249 13.69 7.41 6.37
C GLY A 249 13.22 8.84 6.62
N ILE A 250 11.95 9.13 6.31
CA ILE A 250 11.31 10.42 6.59
C ILE A 250 10.38 10.30 7.81
N PRO A 251 10.09 11.42 8.51
CA PRO A 251 9.17 11.41 9.65
C PRO A 251 7.80 10.81 9.26
N THR A 252 7.34 9.84 10.03
CA THR A 252 6.09 9.14 9.70
C THR A 252 4.83 9.98 9.94
N ASP A 253 4.95 11.06 10.73
CA ASP A 253 3.91 12.04 11.04
C ASP A 253 4.08 13.38 10.28
N GLN A 254 4.70 13.34 9.11
CA GLN A 254 4.87 14.51 8.26
C GLN A 254 3.55 14.99 7.68
N GLU A 255 3.28 16.30 7.79
CA GLU A 255 2.13 16.96 7.16
C GLU A 255 2.34 17.15 5.64
N PRO A 256 1.26 17.16 4.83
CA PRO A 256 -0.10 16.78 5.22
C PRO A 256 -0.26 15.25 5.33
N PRO A 257 -1.31 14.77 6.04
CA PRO A 257 -1.65 13.35 5.99
C PRO A 257 -2.08 12.95 4.57
N ALA A 258 -1.87 11.69 4.21
CA ALA A 258 -2.17 11.18 2.88
C ALA A 258 -3.68 11.10 2.60
N ALA A 259 -4.48 10.84 3.64
CA ALA A 259 -5.93 10.89 3.59
C ALA A 259 -6.47 11.52 4.89
N ARG A 260 -7.55 12.32 4.76
CA ARG A 260 -8.23 13.02 5.87
C ARG A 260 -9.62 12.47 6.13
#